data_a68bf99dc6b00691d3f96d4d80cb11fe
#
_entry.id   a68bf99dc6b00691d3f96d4d80cb11fe
#
_cell.length_a   1.000
_cell.length_b   1.000
_cell.length_c   1.000
_cell.angle_alpha   90.00
_cell.angle_beta   90.00
_cell.angle_gamma   90.00
#
_symmetry.space_group_name_H-M   'P 1'
#
loop_
_entity.id
_entity.type
_entity.pdbx_description
1 polymer ?
#
loop_
_entity_poly.entity_id
_entity_poly.type
_entity_poly.pdbx_seq_one_letter_code
_entity_poly.pdbx_strand_id
1 'polypeptide(L)'
;NNDDYVNLELPPLNVLLENARNSPTVEYFNARKEEESRALKSMQRNWLNYIKLNSSYQYGVTNYYSMYESDPNVPQIGAPTEARGLWNVGASLSIPLLELFDRRNKVKQQKVRVDQAELEIDRWYDEQSLKIIAAYSTAVQNLRLIKSISEAVAIANAQYKVTEADFVNGKADAQTLSRQKNIQTQTMNEYLQAQAALNTALLSLEVLSKTKIINK
;
A
#
# COMPACT_ATOMS: atom_id res chain seq x y z
N ASN A 1 12.66 -27.98 -18.11
CA ASN A 1 13.32 -29.19 -17.63
C ASN A 1 12.67 -29.65 -16.34
N ASN A 2 12.32 -30.96 -16.22
CA ASN A 2 11.72 -31.52 -15.03
C ASN A 2 12.61 -31.40 -13.79
N ASP A 3 13.90 -31.22 -13.97
CA ASP A 3 14.90 -31.19 -12.88
C ASP A 3 14.98 -29.84 -12.17
N ASP A 4 14.46 -28.75 -12.78
CA ASP A 4 14.58 -27.41 -12.24
C ASP A 4 13.77 -27.20 -10.94
N TYR A 5 12.66 -27.95 -10.77
CA TYR A 5 11.81 -27.85 -9.57
C TYR A 5 12.29 -28.75 -8.43
N VAL A 6 12.96 -29.86 -8.74
CA VAL A 6 13.44 -30.81 -7.72
C VAL A 6 14.61 -30.21 -6.93
N ASN A 7 15.40 -29.35 -7.57
CA ASN A 7 16.58 -28.68 -6.98
C ASN A 7 16.31 -27.24 -6.53
N LEU A 8 15.05 -26.80 -6.56
CA LEU A 8 14.70 -25.45 -6.16
C LEU A 8 14.89 -25.28 -4.65
N GLU A 9 15.69 -24.28 -4.25
CA GLU A 9 15.85 -23.84 -2.88
C GLU A 9 15.05 -22.55 -2.66
N LEU A 10 14.23 -22.53 -1.63
CA LEU A 10 13.48 -21.34 -1.26
C LEU A 10 14.38 -20.38 -0.46
N PRO A 11 14.27 -19.07 -0.70
CA PRO A 11 14.92 -18.08 0.17
C PRO A 11 14.50 -18.26 1.63
N PRO A 12 15.35 -17.92 2.60
CA PRO A 12 14.99 -17.98 4.01
C PRO A 12 13.79 -17.07 4.31
N LEU A 13 12.89 -17.52 5.18
CA LEU A 13 11.65 -16.82 5.52
C LEU A 13 11.89 -15.39 6.03
N ASN A 14 12.96 -15.17 6.82
CA ASN A 14 13.32 -13.85 7.34
C ASN A 14 13.59 -12.83 6.22
N VAL A 15 14.23 -13.23 5.12
CA VAL A 15 14.50 -12.37 3.95
C VAL A 15 13.19 -11.95 3.28
N LEU A 16 12.25 -12.88 3.15
CA LEU A 16 10.94 -12.61 2.55
C LEU A 16 10.11 -11.64 3.39
N LEU A 17 10.17 -11.78 4.72
CA LEU A 17 9.50 -10.87 5.66
C LEU A 17 10.14 -9.47 5.66
N GLU A 18 11.46 -9.38 5.55
CA GLU A 18 12.17 -8.10 5.48
C GLU A 18 11.86 -7.35 4.19
N ASN A 19 11.83 -8.04 3.04
CA ASN A 19 11.48 -7.44 1.76
C ASN A 19 10.04 -6.91 1.75
N ALA A 20 9.12 -7.55 2.45
CA ALA A 20 7.75 -7.07 2.58
C ALA A 20 7.67 -5.73 3.33
N ARG A 21 8.59 -5.43 4.25
CA ARG A 21 8.68 -4.14 4.95
C ARG A 21 8.98 -2.97 4.00
N ASN A 22 9.70 -3.22 2.93
CA ASN A 22 10.08 -2.22 1.93
C ASN A 22 9.06 -2.11 0.79
N SER A 23 7.82 -2.55 1.03
CA SER A 23 6.78 -2.50 0.01
C SER A 23 6.20 -1.09 -0.17
N PRO A 24 5.71 -0.72 -1.37
CA PRO A 24 5.03 0.56 -1.60
C PRO A 24 3.82 0.79 -0.70
N THR A 25 3.22 -0.29 -0.18
CA THR A 25 2.10 -0.20 0.77
C THR A 25 2.54 0.40 2.11
N VAL A 26 3.74 0.09 2.56
CA VAL A 26 4.32 0.70 3.78
C VAL A 26 4.60 2.19 3.56
N GLU A 27 5.07 2.58 2.37
CA GLU A 27 5.24 4.00 2.02
C GLU A 27 3.92 4.77 2.07
N TYR A 28 2.84 4.16 1.57
CA TYR A 28 1.50 4.74 1.66
C TYR A 28 1.06 4.99 3.11
N PHE A 29 1.23 4.01 4.00
CA PHE A 29 0.89 4.18 5.41
C PHE A 29 1.78 5.20 6.12
N ASN A 30 3.07 5.25 5.79
CA ASN A 30 3.99 6.27 6.31
C ASN A 30 3.59 7.67 5.85
N ALA A 31 3.18 7.85 4.59
CA ALA A 31 2.68 9.12 4.08
C ALA A 31 1.40 9.56 4.81
N ARG A 32 0.50 8.62 5.09
CA ARG A 32 -0.73 8.88 5.87
C ARG A 32 -0.42 9.29 7.31
N LYS A 33 0.52 8.60 7.98
CA LYS A 33 1.00 9.00 9.32
C LYS A 33 1.59 10.42 9.30
N GLU A 34 2.35 10.74 8.26
CA GLU A 34 2.93 12.07 8.11
C GLU A 34 1.84 13.14 7.88
N GLU A 35 0.82 12.86 7.07
CA GLU A 35 -0.33 13.73 6.85
C GLU A 35 -1.04 14.05 8.18
N GLU A 36 -1.39 13.03 8.97
CA GLU A 36 -2.02 13.22 10.28
C GLU A 36 -1.12 13.99 11.26
N SER A 37 0.18 13.76 11.23
CA SER A 37 1.16 14.49 12.03
C SER A 37 1.26 15.97 11.62
N ARG A 38 1.22 16.27 10.31
CA ARG A 38 1.18 17.64 9.79
C ARG A 38 -0.13 18.33 10.18
N ALA A 39 -1.26 17.62 10.12
CA ALA A 39 -2.55 18.13 10.58
C ALA A 39 -2.52 18.46 12.08
N LEU A 40 -1.89 17.62 12.91
CA LEU A 40 -1.69 17.89 14.34
C LEU A 40 -0.88 19.18 14.56
N LYS A 41 0.24 19.33 13.85
CA LYS A 41 1.07 20.54 13.93
C LYS A 41 0.29 21.79 13.46
N SER A 42 -0.53 21.67 12.44
CA SER A 42 -1.39 22.75 11.95
C SER A 42 -2.43 23.15 13.02
N MET A 43 -3.12 22.17 13.62
CA MET A 43 -4.07 22.45 14.71
C MET A 43 -3.41 23.12 15.92
N GLN A 44 -2.19 22.74 16.26
CA GLN A 44 -1.43 23.38 17.35
C GLN A 44 -1.07 24.84 17.05
N ARG A 45 -0.87 25.18 15.77
CA ARG A 45 -0.53 26.55 15.31
C ARG A 45 -1.75 27.41 14.99
N ASN A 46 -2.95 26.84 15.01
CA ASN A 46 -4.17 27.52 14.54
C ASN A 46 -4.53 28.79 15.36
N TRP A 47 -3.91 28.98 16.55
CA TRP A 47 -4.06 30.20 17.29
C TRP A 47 -3.57 31.46 16.56
N LEU A 48 -2.67 31.31 15.60
CA LEU A 48 -2.21 32.43 14.75
C LEU A 48 -3.34 32.98 13.89
N ASN A 49 -4.37 32.20 13.60
CA ASN A 49 -5.52 32.64 12.81
C ASN A 49 -6.42 33.65 13.57
N TYR A 50 -6.23 33.77 14.87
CA TYR A 50 -6.95 34.78 15.68
C TYR A 50 -6.39 36.19 15.53
N ILE A 51 -5.18 36.32 14.97
CA ILE A 51 -4.51 37.59 14.73
C ILE A 51 -4.60 37.90 13.25
N LYS A 52 -5.29 38.98 12.89
CA LYS A 52 -5.39 39.46 11.51
C LYS A 52 -4.70 40.80 11.39
N LEU A 53 -3.76 40.90 10.47
CA LEU A 53 -3.12 42.15 10.10
C LEU A 53 -3.74 42.61 8.79
N ASN A 54 -4.27 43.83 8.77
CA ASN A 54 -4.84 44.45 7.58
C ASN A 54 -3.99 45.67 7.24
N SER A 55 -3.60 45.79 5.99
CA SER A 55 -2.97 46.98 5.46
C SER A 55 -3.67 47.32 4.16
N SER A 56 -4.12 48.56 4.03
CA SER A 56 -4.69 49.07 2.78
C SER A 56 -4.06 50.41 2.44
N TYR A 57 -3.74 50.58 1.17
CA TYR A 57 -3.32 51.83 0.61
C TYR A 57 -4.31 52.20 -0.47
N GLN A 58 -4.86 53.41 -0.35
CA GLN A 58 -5.82 53.94 -1.29
C GLN A 58 -5.28 55.28 -1.86
N TYR A 59 -5.16 55.37 -3.15
CA TYR A 59 -4.75 56.58 -3.85
C TYR A 59 -5.89 57.03 -4.72
N GLY A 60 -6.32 58.27 -4.56
CA GLY A 60 -7.40 58.81 -5.35
C GLY A 60 -7.86 60.19 -4.87
N VAL A 61 -8.82 60.74 -5.57
CA VAL A 61 -9.49 62.01 -5.23
C VAL A 61 -10.71 61.63 -4.37
N THR A 62 -10.70 62.05 -3.10
CA THR A 62 -11.85 61.92 -2.21
C THR A 62 -12.69 63.16 -2.27
N ASN A 63 -13.80 63.12 -2.99
CA ASN A 63 -14.79 64.19 -2.96
C ASN A 63 -15.67 64.00 -1.74
N TYR A 64 -15.46 64.79 -0.70
CA TYR A 64 -16.43 64.96 0.37
C TYR A 64 -17.52 65.91 -0.13
N TYR A 65 -18.60 65.38 -0.67
CA TYR A 65 -19.83 66.14 -0.75
C TYR A 65 -20.35 66.37 0.66
N SER A 66 -20.10 67.55 1.26
CA SER A 66 -20.90 67.97 2.40
C SER A 66 -22.27 68.31 1.82
N MET A 67 -23.29 67.51 2.16
CA MET A 67 -24.71 67.87 1.97
C MET A 67 -25.05 69.03 2.93
N TYR A 68 -24.48 70.16 2.72
CA TYR A 68 -25.07 71.39 3.20
C TYR A 68 -25.85 71.96 2.04
N GLU A 69 -27.16 72.01 2.27
CA GLU A 69 -28.12 72.69 1.46
C GLU A 69 -27.53 74.02 0.99
N SER A 70 -27.50 74.27 -0.32
CA SER A 70 -26.85 75.37 -0.96
C SER A 70 -27.50 76.70 -0.53
N ASP A 71 -26.94 77.36 0.46
CA ASP A 71 -27.18 78.74 0.72
C ASP A 71 -26.35 79.56 -0.35
N PRO A 72 -26.99 80.29 -1.25
CA PRO A 72 -26.28 81.01 -2.31
C PRO A 72 -25.29 82.09 -1.82
N ASN A 73 -25.30 82.41 -0.53
CA ASN A 73 -24.40 83.42 0.06
C ASN A 73 -23.17 82.81 0.77
N VAL A 74 -23.01 81.46 0.77
CA VAL A 74 -21.83 80.81 1.34
C VAL A 74 -20.83 80.53 0.23
N PRO A 75 -19.58 81.04 0.31
CA PRO A 75 -18.56 80.73 -0.71
C PRO A 75 -18.33 79.20 -0.77
N GLN A 76 -18.59 78.64 -1.93
CA GLN A 76 -18.30 77.23 -2.18
C GLN A 76 -16.77 77.06 -2.07
N ILE A 77 -16.35 76.44 -0.99
CA ILE A 77 -14.98 75.97 -0.87
C ILE A 77 -14.86 74.78 -1.87
N GLY A 78 -14.11 75.05 -2.97
CA GLY A 78 -13.92 74.09 -4.01
C GLY A 78 -13.44 72.73 -3.45
N ALA A 79 -14.06 71.65 -3.90
CA ALA A 79 -13.62 70.31 -3.54
C ALA A 79 -12.14 70.17 -3.89
N PRO A 80 -11.31 69.62 -3.04
CA PRO A 80 -9.91 69.40 -3.33
C PRO A 80 -9.78 68.47 -4.54
N THR A 81 -9.18 68.99 -5.62
CA THR A 81 -8.95 68.25 -6.87
C THR A 81 -7.65 67.44 -6.85
N GLU A 82 -6.92 67.49 -5.75
CA GLU A 82 -5.66 66.80 -5.62
C GLU A 82 -5.85 65.35 -5.16
N ALA A 83 -5.22 64.42 -5.87
CA ALA A 83 -5.15 63.05 -5.46
C ALA A 83 -4.29 62.90 -4.20
N ARG A 84 -4.82 62.25 -3.18
CA ARG A 84 -4.10 61.99 -1.92
C ARG A 84 -3.97 60.50 -1.69
N GLY A 85 -2.80 60.09 -1.19
CA GLY A 85 -2.60 58.76 -0.71
C GLY A 85 -3.10 58.61 0.73
N LEU A 86 -3.99 57.66 0.97
CA LEU A 86 -4.47 57.29 2.30
C LEU A 86 -3.93 55.90 2.67
N TRP A 87 -3.33 55.85 3.82
CA TRP A 87 -2.87 54.58 4.35
C TRP A 87 -3.77 54.19 5.49
N ASN A 88 -4.12 52.91 5.56
CA ASN A 88 -4.78 52.34 6.72
C ASN A 88 -4.01 51.08 7.12
N VAL A 89 -3.52 51.05 8.33
CA VAL A 89 -2.90 49.85 8.95
C VAL A 89 -3.67 49.54 10.19
N GLY A 90 -4.20 48.33 10.21
CA GLY A 90 -4.99 47.83 11.36
C GLY A 90 -4.55 46.45 11.76
N ALA A 91 -4.58 46.16 13.06
CA ALA A 91 -4.46 44.85 13.63
C ALA A 91 -5.76 44.50 14.34
N SER A 92 -6.33 43.34 14.06
CA SER A 92 -7.54 42.87 14.75
C SER A 92 -7.27 41.53 15.41
N LEU A 93 -7.71 41.40 16.64
CA LEU A 93 -7.68 40.17 17.42
C LEU A 93 -9.13 39.66 17.58
N SER A 94 -9.42 38.52 16.97
CA SER A 94 -10.74 37.88 17.05
C SER A 94 -10.58 36.51 17.69
N ILE A 95 -11.00 36.39 18.95
CA ILE A 95 -10.90 35.15 19.73
C ILE A 95 -12.29 34.54 19.86
N PRO A 96 -12.60 33.45 19.12
CA PRO A 96 -13.86 32.73 19.32
C PRO A 96 -13.78 31.90 20.62
N LEU A 97 -14.52 32.30 21.64
CA LEU A 97 -14.46 31.68 22.97
C LEU A 97 -14.79 30.17 22.93
N LEU A 98 -15.77 29.78 22.13
CA LEU A 98 -16.10 28.35 21.90
C LEU A 98 -14.95 27.53 21.37
N GLU A 99 -14.18 28.05 20.43
CA GLU A 99 -13.03 27.34 19.84
C GLU A 99 -11.90 27.16 20.86
N LEU A 100 -11.74 28.06 21.81
CA LEU A 100 -10.72 27.90 22.86
C LEU A 100 -10.99 26.69 23.74
N PHE A 101 -12.25 26.44 24.11
CA PHE A 101 -12.64 25.28 24.91
C PHE A 101 -12.52 23.97 24.10
N ASP A 102 -12.95 23.98 22.83
CA ASP A 102 -12.92 22.81 21.96
C ASP A 102 -11.52 22.46 21.45
N ARG A 103 -10.64 23.44 21.37
CA ARG A 103 -9.29 23.26 20.82
C ARG A 103 -8.53 22.14 21.50
N ARG A 104 -8.57 22.08 22.83
CA ARG A 104 -7.87 21.04 23.60
C ARG A 104 -8.37 19.63 23.21
N ASN A 105 -9.67 19.48 23.01
CA ASN A 105 -10.29 18.23 22.62
C ASN A 105 -9.95 17.88 21.15
N LYS A 106 -9.98 18.84 20.24
CA LYS A 106 -9.60 18.68 18.84
C LYS A 106 -8.13 18.23 18.70
N VAL A 107 -7.21 18.86 19.46
CA VAL A 107 -5.79 18.46 19.47
C VAL A 107 -5.61 17.06 20.05
N LYS A 108 -6.34 16.68 21.10
CA LYS A 108 -6.31 15.32 21.64
C LYS A 108 -6.84 14.29 20.63
N GLN A 109 -7.97 14.58 19.98
CA GLN A 109 -8.52 13.71 18.93
C GLN A 109 -7.53 13.53 17.77
N GLN A 110 -6.90 14.62 17.33
CA GLN A 110 -5.91 14.53 16.24
C GLN A 110 -4.66 13.74 16.67
N LYS A 111 -4.24 13.85 17.94
CA LYS A 111 -3.16 13.02 18.45
C LYS A 111 -3.52 11.53 18.39
N VAL A 112 -4.73 11.17 18.81
CA VAL A 112 -5.21 9.78 18.70
C VAL A 112 -5.22 9.29 17.24
N ARG A 113 -5.57 10.16 16.27
CA ARG A 113 -5.48 9.78 14.84
C ARG A 113 -4.06 9.50 14.38
N VAL A 114 -3.08 10.26 14.86
CA VAL A 114 -1.65 9.97 14.58
C VAL A 114 -1.26 8.61 15.17
N ASP A 115 -1.65 8.35 16.41
CA ASP A 115 -1.37 7.08 17.09
C ASP A 115 -2.07 5.91 16.35
N GLN A 116 -3.31 6.10 15.88
CA GLN A 116 -4.03 5.12 15.06
C GLN A 116 -3.33 4.84 13.73
N ALA A 117 -2.86 5.89 13.04
CA ALA A 117 -2.13 5.73 11.78
C ALA A 117 -0.80 4.97 11.97
N GLU A 118 -0.16 5.08 13.13
CA GLU A 118 1.02 4.29 13.50
C GLU A 118 0.68 2.82 13.73
N LEU A 119 -0.37 2.55 14.51
CA LEU A 119 -0.84 1.19 14.77
C LEU A 119 -1.37 0.48 13.51
N GLU A 120 -1.90 1.21 12.53
CA GLU A 120 -2.31 0.64 11.24
C GLU A 120 -1.12 0.05 10.47
N ILE A 121 0.08 0.63 10.58
CA ILE A 121 1.31 0.10 9.98
C ILE A 121 1.66 -1.25 10.61
N ASP A 122 1.67 -1.31 11.93
CA ASP A 122 2.01 -2.52 12.68
C ASP A 122 1.02 -3.63 12.37
N ARG A 123 -0.27 -3.31 12.41
CA ARG A 123 -1.34 -4.25 12.07
C ARG A 123 -1.23 -4.80 10.65
N TRP A 124 -0.98 -3.92 9.67
CA TRP A 124 -0.78 -4.35 8.29
C TRP A 124 0.41 -5.29 8.18
N TYR A 125 1.50 -4.98 8.89
CA TYR A 125 2.70 -5.79 8.88
C TYR A 125 2.46 -7.17 9.48
N ASP A 126 1.74 -7.25 10.59
CA ASP A 126 1.37 -8.53 11.20
C ASP A 126 0.49 -9.38 10.27
N GLU A 127 -0.54 -8.77 9.66
CA GLU A 127 -1.41 -9.44 8.68
C GLU A 127 -0.63 -9.91 7.44
N GLN A 128 0.29 -9.09 6.94
CA GLN A 128 1.12 -9.45 5.78
C GLN A 128 2.09 -10.59 6.13
N SER A 129 2.71 -10.52 7.31
CA SER A 129 3.62 -11.55 7.79
C SER A 129 2.93 -12.92 7.91
N LEU A 130 1.72 -12.95 8.44
CA LEU A 130 0.91 -14.19 8.50
C LEU A 130 0.63 -14.77 7.10
N LYS A 131 0.29 -13.91 6.13
CA LYS A 131 0.05 -14.35 4.74
C LYS A 131 1.33 -14.91 4.11
N ILE A 132 2.47 -14.29 4.33
CA ILE A 132 3.77 -14.76 3.83
C ILE A 132 4.14 -16.10 4.47
N ILE A 133 3.97 -16.26 5.79
CA ILE A 133 4.26 -17.49 6.48
C ILE A 133 3.37 -18.63 5.96
N ALA A 134 2.08 -18.39 5.75
CA ALA A 134 1.16 -19.37 5.19
C ALA A 134 1.54 -19.77 3.76
N ALA A 135 1.84 -18.78 2.89
CA ALA A 135 2.27 -19.04 1.52
C ALA A 135 3.61 -19.78 1.47
N TYR A 136 4.56 -19.45 2.33
CA TYR A 136 5.84 -20.14 2.47
C TYR A 136 5.65 -21.59 2.88
N SER A 137 4.80 -21.85 3.88
CA SER A 137 4.48 -23.22 4.32
C SER A 137 3.87 -24.04 3.17
N THR A 138 2.95 -23.46 2.41
CA THR A 138 2.34 -24.11 1.25
C THR A 138 3.38 -24.40 0.16
N ALA A 139 4.28 -23.46 -0.12
CA ALA A 139 5.36 -23.67 -1.10
C ALA A 139 6.31 -24.80 -0.67
N VAL A 140 6.70 -24.85 0.61
CA VAL A 140 7.54 -25.93 1.16
C VAL A 140 6.85 -27.28 1.07
N GLN A 141 5.55 -27.35 1.37
CA GLN A 141 4.76 -28.59 1.26
C GLN A 141 4.70 -29.08 -0.18
N ASN A 142 4.38 -28.20 -1.13
CA ASN A 142 4.32 -28.56 -2.54
C ASN A 142 5.70 -28.93 -3.12
N LEU A 143 6.79 -28.31 -2.63
CA LEU A 143 8.15 -28.67 -3.01
C LEU A 143 8.52 -30.09 -2.54
N ARG A 144 8.10 -30.49 -1.33
CA ARG A 144 8.28 -31.86 -0.84
C ARG A 144 7.43 -32.85 -1.64
N LEU A 145 6.19 -32.48 -1.94
CA LEU A 145 5.26 -33.31 -2.69
C LEU A 145 5.80 -33.59 -4.10
N ILE A 146 6.27 -32.59 -4.83
CA ILE A 146 6.80 -32.78 -6.19
C ILE A 146 8.05 -33.68 -6.20
N LYS A 147 8.91 -33.59 -5.18
CA LYS A 147 10.06 -34.49 -5.04
C LYS A 147 9.61 -35.94 -4.90
N SER A 148 8.67 -36.22 -4.01
CA SER A 148 8.13 -37.57 -3.81
C SER A 148 7.44 -38.13 -5.06
N ILE A 149 6.62 -37.29 -5.75
CA ILE A 149 5.94 -37.75 -6.97
C ILE A 149 6.94 -37.93 -8.11
N SER A 150 8.00 -37.14 -8.20
CA SER A 150 9.04 -37.32 -9.25
C SER A 150 9.74 -38.68 -9.13
N GLU A 151 10.00 -39.15 -7.90
CA GLU A 151 10.51 -40.49 -7.64
C GLU A 151 9.51 -41.57 -8.07
N ALA A 152 8.21 -41.39 -7.76
CA ALA A 152 7.16 -42.29 -8.19
C ALA A 152 7.03 -42.36 -9.71
N VAL A 153 7.17 -41.24 -10.43
CA VAL A 153 7.20 -41.21 -11.90
C VAL A 153 8.38 -42.01 -12.45
N ALA A 154 9.57 -41.86 -11.86
CA ALA A 154 10.74 -42.61 -12.26
C ALA A 154 10.54 -44.13 -12.12
N ILE A 155 9.96 -44.56 -10.97
CA ILE A 155 9.62 -45.96 -10.70
C ILE A 155 8.56 -46.48 -11.70
N ALA A 156 7.46 -45.72 -11.89
CA ALA A 156 6.40 -46.11 -12.83
C ALA A 156 6.89 -46.25 -14.26
N ASN A 157 7.78 -45.33 -14.71
CA ASN A 157 8.41 -45.41 -15.99
C ASN A 157 9.33 -46.63 -16.18
N ALA A 158 10.11 -46.97 -15.14
CA ALA A 158 10.96 -48.13 -15.14
C ALA A 158 10.14 -49.43 -15.22
N GLN A 159 9.08 -49.54 -14.39
CA GLN A 159 8.17 -50.70 -14.36
C GLN A 159 7.44 -50.88 -15.70
N TYR A 160 6.98 -49.78 -16.31
CA TYR A 160 6.35 -49.83 -17.64
C TYR A 160 7.31 -50.41 -18.66
N LYS A 161 8.58 -49.90 -18.74
CA LYS A 161 9.60 -50.42 -19.67
C LYS A 161 9.89 -51.89 -19.47
N VAL A 162 9.98 -52.37 -18.24
CA VAL A 162 10.17 -53.81 -17.96
C VAL A 162 8.98 -54.61 -18.46
N THR A 163 7.73 -54.18 -18.11
CA THR A 163 6.53 -54.88 -18.55
C THR A 163 6.36 -54.88 -20.06
N GLU A 164 6.75 -53.80 -20.74
CA GLU A 164 6.74 -53.70 -22.20
C GLU A 164 7.72 -54.71 -22.83
N ALA A 165 8.93 -54.83 -22.29
CA ALA A 165 9.88 -55.85 -22.72
C ALA A 165 9.39 -57.26 -22.48
N ASP A 166 8.75 -57.54 -21.33
CA ASP A 166 8.16 -58.82 -21.01
C ASP A 166 6.99 -59.17 -21.92
N PHE A 167 6.17 -58.18 -22.31
CA PHE A 167 5.09 -58.36 -23.26
C PHE A 167 5.62 -58.74 -24.65
N VAL A 168 6.64 -58.03 -25.14
CA VAL A 168 7.31 -58.34 -26.44
C VAL A 168 7.90 -59.79 -26.42
N ASN A 169 8.43 -60.23 -25.28
CA ASN A 169 8.99 -61.53 -25.11
C ASN A 169 7.93 -62.65 -24.80
N GLY A 170 6.63 -62.28 -24.82
CA GLY A 170 5.54 -63.23 -24.54
C GLY A 170 5.41 -63.67 -23.07
N LYS A 171 6.07 -62.95 -22.13
CA LYS A 171 6.08 -63.26 -20.70
C LYS A 171 4.95 -62.51 -19.92
N ALA A 172 4.44 -61.44 -20.52
CA ALA A 172 3.33 -60.67 -19.97
C ALA A 172 2.16 -60.63 -20.94
N ASP A 173 0.93 -60.51 -20.43
CA ASP A 173 -0.27 -60.34 -21.25
C ASP A 173 -0.60 -58.89 -21.51
N ALA A 174 -1.49 -58.63 -22.49
CA ALA A 174 -1.92 -57.28 -22.88
C ALA A 174 -2.64 -56.57 -21.73
N GLN A 175 -3.31 -57.28 -20.82
CA GLN A 175 -3.99 -56.70 -19.67
C GLN A 175 -2.99 -56.15 -18.64
N THR A 176 -1.92 -56.85 -18.40
CA THR A 176 -0.83 -56.45 -17.50
C THR A 176 -0.12 -55.21 -18.05
N LEU A 177 0.18 -55.18 -19.38
CA LEU A 177 0.76 -53.99 -20.03
C LEU A 177 -0.15 -52.79 -19.97
N SER A 178 -1.47 -52.98 -20.23
CA SER A 178 -2.45 -51.89 -20.15
C SER A 178 -2.56 -51.35 -18.73
N ARG A 179 -2.59 -52.20 -17.71
CA ARG A 179 -2.61 -51.80 -16.31
C ARG A 179 -1.40 -50.95 -15.94
N GLN A 180 -0.19 -51.40 -16.37
CA GLN A 180 1.04 -50.70 -16.07
C GLN A 180 1.10 -49.33 -16.81
N LYS A 181 0.57 -49.25 -18.03
CA LYS A 181 0.43 -48.02 -18.79
C LYS A 181 -0.50 -47.03 -18.08
N ASN A 182 -1.60 -47.53 -17.55
CA ASN A 182 -2.54 -46.69 -16.79
C ASN A 182 -1.88 -46.11 -15.52
N ILE A 183 -1.11 -46.91 -14.77
CA ILE A 183 -0.36 -46.49 -13.58
C ILE A 183 0.65 -45.37 -14.00
N GLN A 184 1.42 -45.60 -15.05
CA GLN A 184 2.38 -44.62 -15.57
C GLN A 184 1.69 -43.32 -15.90
N THR A 185 0.57 -43.36 -16.63
CA THR A 185 -0.18 -42.16 -17.05
C THR A 185 -0.78 -41.44 -15.83
N GLN A 186 -1.34 -42.16 -14.87
CA GLN A 186 -1.88 -41.57 -13.65
C GLN A 186 -0.80 -40.87 -12.85
N THR A 187 0.34 -41.51 -12.60
CA THR A 187 1.44 -40.93 -11.83
C THR A 187 2.02 -39.69 -12.54
N MET A 188 2.06 -39.70 -13.88
CA MET A 188 2.49 -38.51 -14.66
C MET A 188 1.48 -37.38 -14.51
N ASN A 189 0.18 -37.64 -14.52
CA ASN A 189 -0.84 -36.62 -14.31
C ASN A 189 -0.76 -36.02 -12.90
N GLU A 190 -0.51 -36.86 -11.89
CA GLU A 190 -0.29 -36.39 -10.50
C GLU A 190 0.94 -35.47 -10.43
N TYR A 191 2.01 -35.80 -11.14
CA TYR A 191 3.20 -34.94 -11.25
C TYR A 191 2.88 -33.57 -11.85
N LEU A 192 2.14 -33.54 -12.96
CA LEU A 192 1.75 -32.29 -13.62
C LEU A 192 0.86 -31.43 -12.73
N GLN A 193 -0.05 -32.05 -11.96
CA GLN A 193 -0.88 -31.34 -10.99
C GLN A 193 -0.04 -30.77 -9.84
N ALA A 194 0.89 -31.55 -9.29
CA ALA A 194 1.79 -31.09 -8.25
C ALA A 194 2.69 -29.94 -8.74
N GLN A 195 3.16 -30.00 -9.98
CA GLN A 195 3.94 -28.95 -10.63
C GLN A 195 3.13 -27.63 -10.73
N ALA A 196 1.88 -27.72 -11.18
CA ALA A 196 0.98 -26.57 -11.27
C ALA A 196 0.71 -25.96 -9.90
N ALA A 197 0.47 -26.81 -8.88
CA ALA A 197 0.25 -26.37 -7.50
C ALA A 197 1.50 -25.66 -6.93
N LEU A 198 2.70 -26.20 -7.17
CA LEU A 198 3.95 -25.57 -6.75
C LEU A 198 4.14 -24.20 -7.42
N ASN A 199 3.93 -24.11 -8.74
CA ASN A 199 4.05 -22.85 -9.44
C ASN A 199 3.10 -21.78 -8.89
N THR A 200 1.86 -22.16 -8.61
CA THR A 200 0.88 -21.26 -8.00
C THR A 200 1.32 -20.80 -6.61
N ALA A 201 1.85 -21.71 -5.79
CA ALA A 201 2.35 -21.37 -4.46
C ALA A 201 3.57 -20.44 -4.51
N LEU A 202 4.49 -20.68 -5.44
CA LEU A 202 5.68 -19.83 -5.65
C LEU A 202 5.30 -18.43 -6.13
N LEU A 203 4.39 -18.32 -7.10
CA LEU A 203 3.88 -17.03 -7.58
C LEU A 203 3.16 -16.25 -6.47
N SER A 204 2.36 -16.95 -5.64
CA SER A 204 1.72 -16.31 -4.49
C SER A 204 2.75 -15.76 -3.50
N LEU A 205 3.81 -16.52 -3.26
CA LEU A 205 4.90 -16.11 -2.37
C LEU A 205 5.68 -14.91 -2.94
N GLU A 206 5.99 -14.92 -4.25
CA GLU A 206 6.64 -13.78 -4.94
C GLU A 206 5.81 -12.49 -4.82
N VAL A 207 4.49 -12.60 -5.06
CA VAL A 207 3.59 -11.43 -5.00
C VAL A 207 3.52 -10.87 -3.59
N LEU A 208 3.41 -11.74 -2.57
CA LEU A 208 3.29 -11.33 -1.17
C LEU A 208 4.59 -10.76 -0.60
N SER A 209 5.74 -11.37 -0.94
CA SER A 209 7.06 -10.97 -0.43
C SER A 209 7.76 -9.92 -1.29
N LYS A 210 7.23 -9.62 -2.49
CA LYS A 210 7.88 -8.76 -3.51
C LYS A 210 9.29 -9.22 -3.88
N THR A 211 9.58 -10.51 -3.71
CA THR A 211 10.90 -11.11 -3.99
C THR A 211 10.76 -12.06 -5.16
N LYS A 212 11.59 -11.92 -6.19
CA LYS A 212 11.65 -12.91 -7.27
C LYS A 212 12.28 -14.20 -6.75
N ILE A 213 11.55 -15.31 -6.88
CA ILE A 213 12.00 -16.66 -6.48
C ILE A 213 12.28 -17.50 -7.71
N ILE A 214 11.47 -17.33 -8.75
CA ILE A 214 11.64 -18.04 -10.02
C ILE A 214 12.50 -17.19 -10.95
N ASN A 215 13.75 -17.58 -11.16
CA ASN A 215 14.56 -17.06 -12.26
C ASN A 215 14.09 -17.74 -13.54
N LYS A 216 13.48 -16.97 -14.44
CA LYS A 216 13.25 -17.39 -15.83
C LYS A 216 14.54 -17.38 -16.60
#